data_84233e861901d848f5f0a8e3b594c018
#
_entry.id   84233e861901d848f5f0a8e3b594c018
#
_cell.length_a   1.000
_cell.length_b   1.000
_cell.length_c   1.000
_cell.angle_alpha   90.00
_cell.angle_beta   90.00
_cell.angle_gamma   90.00
#
_symmetry.space_group_name_H-M   'P 1'
#
loop_
_entity.id
_entity.type
_entity.pdbx_description
1 polymer ?
#
loop_
_entity_poly.entity_id
_entity_poly.type
_entity_poly.pdbx_seq_one_letter_code
_entity_poly.pdbx_strand_id
1 'polypeptide(L)' 'MIQLTRINNQPFVLNADLIEFIETTPDTMIRLTSGQTLTVLESVDEVVN' A
#
# COMPACT_ATOMS: atom_id res chain seq x y z
N MET A 1 -6.43 9.70 -3.84
CA MET A 1 -5.17 9.22 -4.44
C MET A 1 -4.04 9.40 -3.48
N ILE A 2 -3.21 8.37 -3.33
CA ILE A 2 -2.04 8.45 -2.47
C ILE A 2 -0.82 8.01 -3.25
N GLN A 3 0.31 8.63 -2.96
CA GLN A 3 1.58 8.27 -3.58
C GLN A 3 2.34 7.34 -2.62
N LEU A 4 2.75 6.18 -3.14
CA LEU A 4 3.46 5.18 -2.37
C LEU A 4 4.69 4.73 -3.14
N THR A 5 5.55 3.98 -2.46
CA THR A 5 6.78 3.45 -3.06
C THR A 5 6.77 1.94 -2.95
N ARG A 6 6.88 1.28 -4.09
CA ARG A 6 6.97 -0.19 -4.12
C ARG A 6 8.27 -0.64 -3.45
N ILE A 7 8.30 -1.89 -3.03
CA ILE A 7 9.46 -2.45 -2.35
C ILE A 7 10.72 -2.40 -3.23
N ASN A 8 10.57 -2.34 -4.53
CA ASN A 8 11.69 -2.20 -5.46
C ASN A 8 12.09 -0.74 -5.71
N ASN A 9 11.60 0.20 -4.88
CA ASN A 9 11.89 1.63 -4.93
C ASN A 9 11.22 2.37 -6.09
N GLN A 10 10.20 1.80 -6.70
CA GLN A 10 9.45 2.45 -7.77
C GLN A 10 8.25 3.20 -7.20
N PRO A 11 8.15 4.51 -7.41
CA PRO A 11 6.98 5.26 -6.94
C PRO A 11 5.75 4.94 -7.78
N PHE A 12 4.59 5.00 -7.15
CA PHE A 12 3.32 4.82 -7.85
C PHE A 12 2.21 5.54 -7.11
N VAL A 13 1.11 5.75 -7.81
CA VAL A 13 -0.07 6.41 -7.24
C VAL A 13 -1.18 5.37 -7.14
N LEU A 14 -1.83 5.31 -5.99
CA LEU A 14 -2.89 4.35 -5.73
C LEU A 14 -4.19 5.08 -5.40
N ASN A 15 -5.29 4.59 -5.95
CA ASN A 15 -6.61 5.06 -5.55
C ASN A 15 -6.95 4.38 -4.23
N ALA A 16 -6.99 5.16 -3.14
CA ALA A 16 -7.19 4.63 -1.80
C ALA A 16 -8.54 3.91 -1.65
N ASP A 17 -9.52 4.23 -2.48
CA ASP A 17 -10.83 3.57 -2.43
C ASP A 17 -10.76 2.10 -2.81
N LEU A 18 -9.68 1.68 -3.44
CA LEU A 18 -9.48 0.29 -3.84
C LEU A 18 -8.86 -0.57 -2.75
N ILE A 19 -8.47 0.02 -1.63
CA ILE A 19 -7.82 -0.69 -0.54
C ILE A 19 -8.86 -1.44 0.28
N GLU A 20 -8.70 -2.75 0.40
CA GLU A 20 -9.54 -3.58 1.24
C GLU A 20 -9.03 -3.59 2.68
N PHE A 21 -7.74 -3.86 2.86
CA PHE A 21 -7.11 -3.80 4.18
C PHE A 21 -5.60 -3.66 4.04
N ILE A 22 -4.95 -3.29 5.14
CA ILE A 22 -3.51 -3.09 5.22
C ILE A 22 -2.97 -3.92 6.37
N GLU A 23 -1.88 -4.65 6.14
CA GLU A 23 -1.18 -5.43 7.16
C GLU A 23 0.21 -4.86 7.38
N THR A 24 0.73 -5.03 8.59
CA THR A 24 2.02 -4.43 8.99
C THR A 24 3.15 -5.44 9.15
N THR A 25 2.85 -6.73 9.16
CA THR A 25 3.83 -7.76 9.48
C THR A 25 3.93 -8.76 8.33
N PRO A 26 5.14 -9.03 7.84
CA PRO A 26 6.44 -8.42 8.22
C PRO A 26 6.65 -7.02 7.66
N ASP A 27 5.96 -6.67 6.58
CA ASP A 27 6.08 -5.37 5.90
C ASP A 27 4.70 -4.76 5.75
N THR A 28 4.65 -3.49 5.32
CA THR A 28 3.38 -2.85 5.00
C THR A 28 2.84 -3.45 3.70
N MET A 29 1.78 -4.22 3.80
CA MET A 29 1.16 -4.88 2.67
C MET A 29 -0.26 -4.38 2.51
N ILE A 30 -0.61 -4.01 1.29
CA ILE A 30 -1.92 -3.47 0.96
C ILE A 30 -2.65 -4.47 0.09
N ARG A 31 -3.83 -4.91 0.54
CA ARG A 31 -4.68 -5.77 -0.27
C ARG A 31 -5.75 -4.92 -0.93
N LEU A 32 -5.85 -5.05 -2.24
CA LEU A 32 -6.86 -4.34 -3.02
C LEU A 32 -8.13 -5.18 -3.14
N THR A 33 -9.23 -4.49 -3.42
CA THR A 33 -10.53 -5.18 -3.60
C THR A 33 -10.51 -6.16 -4.76
N SER A 34 -9.58 -6.00 -5.70
CA SER A 34 -9.40 -6.95 -6.81
C SER A 34 -8.74 -8.26 -6.36
N GLY A 35 -8.24 -8.32 -5.13
CA GLY A 35 -7.48 -9.47 -4.64
C GLY A 35 -5.98 -9.32 -4.80
N GLN A 36 -5.53 -8.27 -5.48
CA GLN A 36 -4.11 -8.01 -5.66
C GLN A 36 -3.50 -7.51 -4.35
N THR A 37 -2.27 -7.94 -4.06
CA THR A 37 -1.54 -7.52 -2.88
C THR A 37 -0.29 -6.75 -3.30
N LEU A 38 -0.04 -5.61 -2.64
CA LEU A 38 1.11 -4.76 -2.90
C LEU A 38 1.93 -4.60 -1.62
N THR A 39 3.26 -4.66 -1.72
CA THR A 39 4.15 -4.35 -0.61
C THR A 39 4.78 -2.99 -0.86
N VAL A 40 4.71 -2.11 0.14
CA VAL A 40 5.22 -0.75 0.02
C VAL A 40 6.21 -0.45 1.15
N LEU A 41 7.01 0.60 0.93
CA LEU A 41 8.03 1.00 1.91
C LEU A 41 7.47 1.89 3.00
N GLU A 42 6.36 2.57 2.75
CA GLU A 42 5.75 3.46 3.73
C GLU A 42 5.18 2.67 4.90
N SER A 43 5.16 3.29 6.08
CA SER A 43 4.51 2.71 7.25
C SER A 43 2.99 2.79 7.11
N VAL A 44 2.28 2.01 7.93
CA VAL A 44 0.82 2.07 7.92
C VAL A 44 0.33 3.49 8.23
N ASP A 45 0.98 4.16 9.18
CA ASP A 45 0.58 5.53 9.53
C ASP A 45 0.72 6.47 8.32
N GLU A 46 1.78 6.29 7.52
CA GLU A 46 1.96 7.10 6.32
C GLU A 46 0.92 6.79 5.26
N VAL A 47 0.51 5.53 5.13
CA VAL A 47 -0.51 5.15 4.16
C VAL A 47 -1.87 5.69 4.55
N VAL A 48 -2.22 5.59 5.84
CA VAL A 48 -3.53 5.99 6.34
C VAL A 48 -3.68 7.51 6.37
N ASN A 49 -2.61 8.23 6.65
CA ASN A 49 -2.63 9.68 6.68
C ASN A 49 -2.17 10.25 5.35
#